data_b3d58eae77785293d81253493e4aa5d0
#
_entry.id   b3d58eae77785293d81253493e4aa5d0
#
_cell.length_a   1.000
_cell.length_b   1.000
_cell.length_c   1.000
_cell.angle_alpha   90.00
_cell.angle_beta   90.00
_cell.angle_gamma   90.00
#
_symmetry.space_group_name_H-M   'P 1'
#
loop_
_entity.id
_entity.type
_entity.pdbx_description
1 polymer ?
#
loop_
_entity_poly.entity_id
_entity_poly.type
_entity_poly.pdbx_seq_one_letter_code
_entity_poly.pdbx_strand_id
1 'polypeptide(L)'
;MKNTLLLFAILVFPLLSFGQTVSVGDILCEQGTDTIIVHPQNYTEGAIGVVFYVDETGQHGWALHPQIQAQYIYWSYECELPWGLTGWQSIRDAIYDLDGYDNTGFLRAASQNNHSKYPGAWEVDYEHGWYWPALGQLNILYGSARIINNSLKQIGGIQLQGKWQYWSSSVYGFDNDCALYCGYLGAMGAIIKSRSDLSGVPLSIRSIRNF
;
A
#
# COMPACT_ATOMS: atom_id res chain seq x y z
N MET A 1 42.93 27.73 54.92
CA MET A 1 41.66 27.72 54.16
C MET A 1 41.75 26.57 53.12
N LYS A 2 41.00 25.50 53.33
CA LYS A 2 40.95 24.33 52.42
C LYS A 2 39.75 24.51 51.52
N ASN A 3 39.98 24.69 50.22
CA ASN A 3 38.93 24.72 49.23
C ASN A 3 38.51 23.27 48.86
N THR A 4 37.31 22.90 49.26
CA THR A 4 36.68 21.65 48.90
C THR A 4 35.98 21.86 47.55
N LEU A 5 36.52 21.27 46.49
CA LEU A 5 35.90 21.22 45.15
C LEU A 5 34.81 20.17 45.17
N LEU A 6 33.56 20.58 45.11
CA LEU A 6 32.40 19.66 44.96
C LEU A 6 32.25 19.29 43.49
N LEU A 7 32.61 18.05 43.14
CA LEU A 7 32.40 17.53 41.78
C LEU A 7 30.95 17.06 41.66
N PHE A 8 30.11 17.79 40.93
CA PHE A 8 28.79 17.31 40.56
C PHE A 8 28.94 16.30 39.42
N ALA A 9 28.80 15.03 39.70
CA ALA A 9 28.64 14.01 38.67
C ALA A 9 27.23 14.11 38.09
N ILE A 10 27.10 14.65 36.88
CA ILE A 10 25.87 14.59 36.10
C ILE A 10 25.73 13.16 35.61
N LEU A 11 24.86 12.37 36.27
CA LEU A 11 24.41 11.08 35.74
C LEU A 11 23.55 11.33 34.53
N VAL A 12 24.14 11.19 33.34
CA VAL A 12 23.39 11.11 32.08
C VAL A 12 22.78 9.73 32.02
N PHE A 13 21.54 9.61 32.49
CA PHE A 13 20.73 8.42 32.17
C PHE A 13 20.50 8.42 30.67
N PRO A 14 20.86 7.34 29.93
CA PRO A 14 20.36 7.20 28.59
C PRO A 14 18.84 7.16 28.67
N LEU A 15 18.18 8.16 28.15
CA LEU A 15 16.75 8.13 27.84
C LEU A 15 16.59 6.94 26.88
N LEU A 16 16.21 5.78 27.41
CA LEU A 16 15.67 4.70 26.63
C LEU A 16 14.42 5.29 25.97
N SER A 17 14.58 5.76 24.75
CA SER A 17 13.46 6.04 23.87
C SER A 17 12.77 4.69 23.67
N PHE A 18 11.72 4.43 24.43
CA PHE A 18 10.77 3.39 24.08
C PHE A 18 10.16 3.85 22.76
N GLY A 19 10.67 3.33 21.63
CA GLY A 19 10.11 3.58 20.33
C GLY A 19 8.61 3.29 20.41
N GLN A 20 7.81 4.22 19.96
CA GLN A 20 6.37 4.04 19.88
C GLN A 20 6.11 2.79 19.03
N THR A 21 5.39 1.80 19.60
CA THR A 21 5.02 0.59 18.86
C THR A 21 3.99 0.97 17.80
N VAL A 22 4.35 0.79 16.54
CA VAL A 22 3.43 1.03 15.43
C VAL A 22 2.33 -0.01 15.43
N SER A 23 1.11 0.41 15.14
CA SER A 23 -0.07 -0.45 15.14
C SER A 23 -0.93 -0.21 13.89
N VAL A 24 -1.69 -1.23 13.50
CA VAL A 24 -2.70 -1.08 12.44
C VAL A 24 -3.72 0.00 12.85
N GLY A 25 -3.95 0.95 11.95
CA GLY A 25 -4.79 2.12 12.18
C GLY A 25 -4.01 3.38 12.54
N ASP A 26 -2.72 3.31 12.81
CA ASP A 26 -1.88 4.48 13.00
C ASP A 26 -1.80 5.31 11.71
N ILE A 27 -1.50 6.58 11.86
CA ILE A 27 -1.49 7.54 10.77
C ILE A 27 -0.04 7.87 10.41
N LEU A 28 0.29 7.67 9.13
CA LEU A 28 1.55 8.08 8.53
C LEU A 28 1.44 9.56 8.15
N CYS A 29 2.35 10.38 8.66
CA CYS A 29 2.37 11.82 8.46
C CYS A 29 3.69 12.28 7.84
N GLU A 30 3.64 13.33 7.04
CA GLU A 30 4.82 14.11 6.66
C GLU A 30 5.02 15.24 7.66
N GLN A 31 6.27 15.40 8.12
CA GLN A 31 6.70 16.50 8.98
C GLN A 31 8.00 17.09 8.44
N GLY A 32 7.86 18.12 7.61
CA GLY A 32 9.00 18.67 6.86
C GLY A 32 9.51 17.66 5.83
N THR A 33 10.75 17.20 5.98
CA THR A 33 11.37 16.16 5.12
C THR A 33 11.20 14.74 5.68
N ASP A 34 10.72 14.61 6.90
CA ASP A 34 10.65 13.35 7.61
C ASP A 34 9.25 12.74 7.52
N THR A 35 9.20 11.43 7.63
CA THR A 35 7.95 10.68 7.75
C THR A 35 7.86 10.14 9.18
N ILE A 36 6.76 10.42 9.86
CA ILE A 36 6.49 9.96 11.22
C ILE A 36 5.18 9.18 11.26
N ILE A 37 5.06 8.31 12.25
CA ILE A 37 3.81 7.57 12.50
C ILE A 37 3.26 8.02 13.84
N VAL A 38 1.97 8.35 13.87
CA VAL A 38 1.28 8.81 15.06
C VAL A 38 0.03 7.98 15.33
N HIS A 39 -0.28 7.72 16.59
CA HIS A 39 -1.56 7.12 16.94
C HIS A 39 -2.72 8.08 16.63
N PRO A 40 -3.89 7.57 16.22
CA PRO A 40 -5.03 8.40 15.84
C PRO A 40 -5.41 9.47 16.88
N GLN A 41 -5.34 9.13 18.18
CA GLN A 41 -5.65 10.08 19.25
C GLN A 41 -4.66 11.26 19.35
N ASN A 42 -3.47 11.14 18.77
CA ASN A 42 -2.41 12.15 18.78
C ASN A 42 -2.31 12.89 17.44
N TYR A 43 -3.14 12.51 16.46
CA TYR A 43 -3.11 13.10 15.12
C TYR A 43 -3.60 14.55 15.16
N THR A 44 -2.85 15.44 14.51
CA THR A 44 -3.21 16.84 14.32
C THR A 44 -3.36 17.19 12.84
N GLU A 45 -2.31 16.93 12.05
CA GLU A 45 -2.27 17.29 10.62
C GLU A 45 -1.17 16.53 9.87
N GLY A 46 -1.08 16.71 8.55
CA GLY A 46 0.02 16.17 7.73
C GLY A 46 -0.16 14.68 7.36
N ALA A 47 -1.36 14.12 7.48
CA ALA A 47 -1.62 12.73 7.14
C ALA A 47 -1.40 12.44 5.65
N ILE A 48 -0.54 11.46 5.35
CA ILE A 48 -0.31 10.95 4.00
C ILE A 48 -0.77 9.51 3.85
N GLY A 49 -1.00 8.77 4.95
CA GLY A 49 -1.42 7.38 4.89
C GLY A 49 -2.01 6.87 6.19
N VAL A 50 -2.58 5.66 6.12
CA VAL A 50 -3.06 4.89 7.28
C VAL A 50 -2.41 3.52 7.27
N VAL A 51 -1.75 3.15 8.37
CA VAL A 51 -1.08 1.87 8.54
C VAL A 51 -2.10 0.74 8.53
N PHE A 52 -1.91 -0.27 7.69
CA PHE A 52 -2.78 -1.44 7.61
C PHE A 52 -2.08 -2.78 7.85
N TYR A 53 -0.76 -2.77 7.83
CA TYR A 53 0.07 -3.93 8.15
C TYR A 53 1.33 -3.46 8.87
N VAL A 54 1.76 -4.25 9.85
CA VAL A 54 3.01 -4.08 10.59
C VAL A 54 3.65 -5.45 10.71
N ASP A 55 4.93 -5.55 10.45
CA ASP A 55 5.69 -6.79 10.56
C ASP A 55 5.91 -7.20 12.03
N GLU A 56 6.51 -8.37 12.24
CA GLU A 56 6.77 -8.92 13.59
C GLU A 56 7.76 -8.05 14.40
N THR A 57 8.57 -7.23 13.73
CA THR A 57 9.51 -6.32 14.42
C THR A 57 8.83 -5.06 14.93
N GLY A 58 7.67 -4.72 14.37
CA GLY A 58 6.95 -3.49 14.68
C GLY A 58 7.60 -2.23 14.09
N GLN A 59 8.57 -2.39 13.18
CA GLN A 59 9.33 -1.28 12.61
C GLN A 59 9.05 -1.04 11.12
N HIS A 60 8.53 -2.05 10.42
CA HIS A 60 8.22 -1.98 9.01
C HIS A 60 6.78 -2.41 8.75
N GLY A 61 6.23 -1.91 7.67
CA GLY A 61 4.86 -2.26 7.31
C GLY A 61 4.38 -1.53 6.06
N TRP A 62 3.05 -1.50 5.91
CA TRP A 62 2.40 -0.84 4.79
C TRP A 62 1.36 0.16 5.26
N ALA A 63 1.37 1.32 4.61
CA ALA A 63 0.35 2.35 4.78
C ALA A 63 -0.46 2.53 3.49
N LEU A 64 -1.77 2.71 3.65
CA LEU A 64 -2.72 2.97 2.57
C LEU A 64 -2.81 4.47 2.32
N HIS A 65 -2.74 4.89 1.06
CA HIS A 65 -2.97 6.28 0.69
C HIS A 65 -4.42 6.73 1.02
N PRO A 66 -4.64 7.95 1.56
CA PRO A 66 -5.98 8.38 1.98
C PRO A 66 -6.98 8.51 0.83
N GLN A 67 -6.49 8.79 -0.38
CA GLN A 67 -7.32 9.01 -1.56
C GLN A 67 -7.20 7.88 -2.58
N ILE A 68 -8.18 7.75 -3.45
CA ILE A 68 -8.13 6.90 -4.64
C ILE A 68 -7.34 7.65 -5.71
N GLN A 69 -6.29 7.03 -6.29
CA GLN A 69 -5.43 7.65 -7.30
C GLN A 69 -6.10 7.73 -8.65
N ALA A 70 -6.81 6.67 -9.04
CA ALA A 70 -7.58 6.66 -10.26
C ALA A 70 -8.88 5.88 -10.08
N GLN A 71 -9.92 6.31 -10.79
CA GLN A 71 -11.21 5.65 -10.82
C GLN A 71 -11.57 5.28 -12.25
N TYR A 72 -12.22 4.13 -12.41
CA TYR A 72 -12.73 3.69 -13.70
C TYR A 72 -11.66 3.55 -14.78
N ILE A 73 -10.50 3.00 -14.42
CA ILE A 73 -9.43 2.73 -15.37
C ILE A 73 -9.34 1.24 -15.69
N TYR A 74 -8.83 0.93 -16.88
CA TYR A 74 -8.50 -0.43 -17.26
C TYR A 74 -7.16 -0.82 -16.65
N TRP A 75 -6.98 -2.12 -16.38
CA TRP A 75 -5.68 -2.62 -15.92
C TRP A 75 -4.61 -2.49 -17.00
N SER A 76 -4.94 -2.88 -18.21
CA SER A 76 -4.11 -2.76 -19.41
C SER A 76 -4.99 -2.69 -20.65
N TYR A 77 -4.50 -2.00 -21.66
CA TYR A 77 -5.06 -2.06 -23.04
C TYR A 77 -4.40 -3.15 -23.88
N GLU A 78 -3.30 -3.72 -23.42
CA GLU A 78 -2.58 -4.81 -24.06
C GLU A 78 -2.51 -6.00 -23.09
N CYS A 79 -2.88 -7.20 -23.57
CA CYS A 79 -2.91 -8.39 -22.72
C CYS A 79 -1.64 -9.22 -22.89
N GLU A 80 -0.50 -8.61 -22.69
CA GLU A 80 0.77 -9.32 -22.61
C GLU A 80 1.21 -9.42 -21.17
N LEU A 81 1.72 -10.61 -20.77
CA LEU A 81 2.38 -10.76 -19.49
C LEU A 81 3.70 -9.97 -19.55
N PRO A 82 3.87 -8.90 -18.76
CA PRO A 82 5.11 -8.15 -18.77
C PRO A 82 6.28 -9.01 -18.34
N TRP A 83 7.39 -8.87 -19.04
CA TRP A 83 8.61 -9.54 -18.63
C TRP A 83 9.01 -9.09 -17.22
N GLY A 84 9.35 -10.05 -16.37
CA GLY A 84 9.70 -9.82 -14.96
C GLY A 84 8.54 -10.02 -13.98
N LEU A 85 7.29 -10.01 -14.44
CA LEU A 85 6.17 -10.34 -13.57
C LEU A 85 5.94 -11.86 -13.48
N THR A 86 5.59 -12.31 -12.28
CA THR A 86 5.15 -13.68 -12.07
C THR A 86 3.71 -13.85 -12.54
N GLY A 87 3.50 -14.73 -13.51
CA GLY A 87 2.15 -15.17 -13.90
C GLY A 87 1.65 -16.24 -12.94
N TRP A 88 0.69 -15.88 -12.09
CA TRP A 88 0.12 -16.80 -11.10
C TRP A 88 -0.84 -17.79 -11.74
N GLN A 89 -0.80 -19.06 -11.31
CA GLN A 89 -1.61 -20.14 -11.88
C GLN A 89 -3.01 -20.22 -11.25
N SER A 90 -3.21 -19.63 -10.10
CA SER A 90 -4.51 -19.57 -9.42
C SER A 90 -4.63 -18.34 -8.53
N ILE A 91 -5.87 -17.96 -8.21
CA ILE A 91 -6.17 -16.94 -7.20
C ILE A 91 -5.59 -17.33 -5.85
N ARG A 92 -5.65 -18.61 -5.51
CA ARG A 92 -5.16 -19.15 -4.26
C ARG A 92 -3.66 -18.90 -4.08
N ASP A 93 -2.90 -18.99 -5.16
CA ASP A 93 -1.47 -18.75 -5.12
C ASP A 93 -1.17 -17.23 -5.19
N ALA A 94 -1.94 -16.48 -5.97
CA ALA A 94 -1.77 -15.04 -6.10
C ALA A 94 -2.03 -14.24 -4.81
N ILE A 95 -2.78 -14.79 -3.85
CA ILE A 95 -2.94 -14.13 -2.53
C ILE A 95 -1.66 -14.11 -1.69
N TYR A 96 -0.62 -14.86 -2.09
CA TYR A 96 0.71 -14.80 -1.49
C TYR A 96 1.65 -13.81 -2.19
N ASP A 97 1.20 -13.18 -3.29
CA ASP A 97 1.95 -12.10 -3.93
C ASP A 97 1.90 -10.86 -3.03
N LEU A 98 3.06 -10.47 -2.52
CA LEU A 98 3.27 -9.29 -1.68
C LEU A 98 4.19 -8.25 -2.34
N ASP A 99 4.57 -8.47 -3.60
CA ASP A 99 5.64 -7.73 -4.30
C ASP A 99 5.08 -6.56 -5.13
N GLY A 100 4.07 -5.85 -4.61
CA GLY A 100 3.41 -4.76 -5.33
C GLY A 100 4.37 -3.65 -5.78
N TYR A 101 5.42 -3.36 -5.00
CA TYR A 101 6.43 -2.38 -5.37
C TYR A 101 7.19 -2.82 -6.63
N ASP A 102 7.73 -4.03 -6.65
CA ASP A 102 8.47 -4.57 -7.78
C ASP A 102 7.56 -4.78 -8.99
N ASN A 103 6.34 -5.30 -8.78
CA ASN A 103 5.33 -5.41 -9.83
C ASN A 103 5.06 -4.06 -10.51
N THR A 104 4.90 -2.98 -9.74
CA THR A 104 4.71 -1.63 -10.28
C THR A 104 5.91 -1.19 -11.10
N GLY A 105 7.13 -1.43 -10.62
CA GLY A 105 8.37 -1.14 -11.34
C GLY A 105 8.46 -1.88 -12.68
N PHE A 106 8.15 -3.18 -12.70
CA PHE A 106 8.13 -3.99 -13.93
C PHE A 106 7.08 -3.51 -14.93
N LEU A 107 5.88 -3.15 -14.47
CA LEU A 107 4.82 -2.61 -15.32
C LEU A 107 5.21 -1.26 -15.94
N ARG A 108 5.85 -0.37 -15.16
CA ARG A 108 6.38 0.90 -15.67
C ARG A 108 7.47 0.67 -16.73
N ALA A 109 8.41 -0.22 -16.44
CA ALA A 109 9.48 -0.56 -17.40
C ALA A 109 8.92 -1.17 -18.69
N ALA A 110 7.97 -2.09 -18.59
CA ALA A 110 7.33 -2.75 -19.73
C ALA A 110 6.49 -1.80 -20.57
N SER A 111 6.00 -0.70 -20.01
CA SER A 111 5.23 0.30 -20.75
C SER A 111 6.08 1.17 -21.67
N GLN A 112 7.42 1.19 -21.54
CA GLN A 112 8.34 1.96 -22.39
C GLN A 112 7.86 3.41 -22.63
N ASN A 113 7.42 4.08 -21.56
CA ASN A 113 6.81 5.42 -21.57
C ASN A 113 5.42 5.51 -22.26
N ASN A 114 4.82 4.40 -22.68
CA ASN A 114 3.43 4.37 -23.09
C ASN A 114 2.53 4.17 -21.86
N HIS A 115 2.16 5.26 -21.20
CA HIS A 115 1.35 5.24 -19.98
C HIS A 115 0.00 4.53 -20.14
N SER A 116 -0.51 4.46 -21.37
CA SER A 116 -1.77 3.74 -21.64
C SER A 116 -1.62 2.23 -21.58
N LYS A 117 -0.40 1.68 -21.70
CA LYS A 117 -0.19 0.23 -21.70
C LYS A 117 -0.58 -0.40 -20.35
N TYR A 118 -0.12 0.20 -19.25
CA TYR A 118 -0.44 -0.22 -17.86
C TYR A 118 -0.76 1.02 -17.03
N PRO A 119 -1.93 1.64 -17.22
CA PRO A 119 -2.22 2.95 -16.65
C PRO A 119 -2.13 2.98 -15.12
N GLY A 120 -2.55 1.90 -14.43
CA GLY A 120 -2.47 1.85 -12.97
C GLY A 120 -1.08 2.03 -12.39
N ALA A 121 -0.03 1.61 -13.12
CA ALA A 121 1.34 1.79 -12.68
C ALA A 121 1.84 3.25 -12.80
N TRP A 122 1.14 4.08 -13.57
CA TRP A 122 1.46 5.50 -13.78
C TRP A 122 0.59 6.44 -12.95
N GLU A 123 -0.54 5.97 -12.45
CA GLU A 123 -1.42 6.75 -11.58
C GLU A 123 -0.95 6.79 -10.12
N VAL A 124 0.05 5.99 -9.77
CA VAL A 124 0.66 5.99 -8.43
C VAL A 124 1.93 6.84 -8.42
N ASP A 125 2.19 7.51 -7.31
CA ASP A 125 3.39 8.35 -7.11
C ASP A 125 4.60 7.48 -6.73
N TYR A 126 5.05 6.68 -7.70
CA TYR A 126 6.09 5.68 -7.50
C TYR A 126 7.44 6.29 -7.07
N GLU A 127 7.77 7.47 -7.57
CA GLU A 127 9.01 8.19 -7.27
C GLU A 127 9.09 8.60 -5.79
N HIS A 128 7.93 8.77 -5.14
CA HIS A 128 7.85 9.05 -3.70
C HIS A 128 7.45 7.80 -2.89
N GLY A 129 7.61 6.60 -3.47
CA GLY A 129 7.47 5.32 -2.78
C GLY A 129 6.03 4.81 -2.68
N TRP A 130 5.06 5.45 -3.34
CA TRP A 130 3.71 4.93 -3.47
C TRP A 130 3.61 3.99 -4.66
N TYR A 131 3.02 2.81 -4.47
CA TYR A 131 2.96 1.81 -5.52
C TYR A 131 1.59 1.11 -5.57
N TRP A 132 1.36 0.44 -6.66
CA TRP A 132 0.16 -0.33 -6.92
C TRP A 132 0.23 -1.66 -6.16
N PRO A 133 -0.67 -1.93 -5.18
CA PRO A 133 -0.56 -3.11 -4.33
C PRO A 133 -0.73 -4.41 -5.11
N ALA A 134 -0.01 -5.45 -4.71
CA ALA A 134 -0.25 -6.82 -5.12
C ALA A 134 -1.51 -7.39 -4.47
N LEU A 135 -2.02 -8.51 -4.98
CA LEU A 135 -3.26 -9.11 -4.49
C LEU A 135 -3.20 -9.52 -3.03
N GLY A 136 -2.08 -10.08 -2.58
CA GLY A 136 -1.88 -10.45 -1.18
C GLY A 136 -1.91 -9.24 -0.24
N GLN A 137 -1.33 -8.12 -0.68
CA GLN A 137 -1.37 -6.87 0.09
C GLN A 137 -2.80 -6.32 0.19
N LEU A 138 -3.58 -6.38 -0.91
CA LEU A 138 -5.01 -6.03 -0.86
C LEU A 138 -5.81 -6.96 0.04
N ASN A 139 -5.50 -8.25 0.05
CA ASN A 139 -6.15 -9.22 0.93
C ASN A 139 -5.92 -8.89 2.41
N ILE A 140 -4.69 -8.54 2.79
CA ILE A 140 -4.34 -8.09 4.15
C ILE A 140 -5.05 -6.78 4.49
N LEU A 141 -5.08 -5.82 3.56
CA LEU A 141 -5.79 -4.55 3.71
C LEU A 141 -7.28 -4.76 4.06
N TYR A 142 -7.95 -5.67 3.37
CA TYR A 142 -9.37 -5.95 3.62
C TYR A 142 -9.63 -6.60 4.98
N GLY A 143 -8.70 -7.42 5.46
CA GLY A 143 -8.76 -8.00 6.80
C GLY A 143 -8.83 -6.95 7.92
N SER A 144 -8.24 -5.77 7.69
CA SER A 144 -8.15 -4.68 8.66
C SER A 144 -9.08 -3.50 8.35
N ALA A 145 -9.97 -3.63 7.35
CA ALA A 145 -10.76 -2.53 6.78
C ALA A 145 -11.54 -1.70 7.81
N ARG A 146 -12.08 -2.33 8.87
CA ARG A 146 -12.84 -1.63 9.91
C ARG A 146 -11.96 -0.66 10.69
N ILE A 147 -10.77 -1.07 11.06
CA ILE A 147 -9.83 -0.24 11.83
C ILE A 147 -9.35 0.91 10.94
N ILE A 148 -8.94 0.60 9.72
CA ILE A 148 -8.44 1.55 8.73
C ILE A 148 -9.49 2.61 8.41
N ASN A 149 -10.76 2.24 8.26
CA ASN A 149 -11.85 3.16 7.98
C ASN A 149 -12.07 4.18 9.09
N ASN A 150 -11.83 3.82 10.36
CA ASN A 150 -11.91 4.78 11.45
C ASN A 150 -10.85 5.88 11.32
N SER A 151 -9.60 5.48 11.02
CA SER A 151 -8.50 6.44 10.84
C SER A 151 -8.67 7.24 9.55
N LEU A 152 -9.10 6.62 8.44
CA LEU A 152 -9.43 7.34 7.20
C LEU A 152 -10.50 8.40 7.42
N LYS A 153 -11.56 8.07 8.16
CA LYS A 153 -12.61 9.04 8.50
C LYS A 153 -12.05 10.23 9.28
N GLN A 154 -11.14 9.98 10.22
CA GLN A 154 -10.54 11.02 11.05
C GLN A 154 -9.69 12.00 10.21
N ILE A 155 -8.94 11.50 9.24
CA ILE A 155 -8.06 12.31 8.38
C ILE A 155 -8.76 12.85 7.11
N GLY A 156 -10.07 12.66 6.97
CA GLY A 156 -10.81 13.08 5.77
C GLY A 156 -10.53 12.24 4.53
N GLY A 157 -10.01 11.03 4.71
CA GLY A 157 -9.73 10.08 3.63
C GLY A 157 -10.97 9.33 3.15
N ILE A 158 -10.88 8.77 1.95
CA ILE A 158 -11.93 7.94 1.36
C ILE A 158 -11.91 6.57 2.03
N GLN A 159 -13.03 6.20 2.68
CA GLN A 159 -13.15 4.92 3.35
C GLN A 159 -13.23 3.76 2.36
N LEU A 160 -12.69 2.60 2.77
CA LEU A 160 -12.88 1.34 2.07
C LEU A 160 -14.35 0.92 2.19
N GLN A 161 -15.03 0.81 1.08
CA GLN A 161 -16.45 0.43 1.02
C GLN A 161 -16.61 -0.84 0.20
N GLY A 162 -17.59 -1.68 0.55
CA GLY A 162 -17.84 -2.95 -0.13
C GLY A 162 -18.19 -2.86 -1.61
N LYS A 163 -18.61 -1.69 -2.07
CA LYS A 163 -18.87 -1.43 -3.50
C LYS A 163 -17.66 -1.08 -4.32
N TRP A 164 -16.53 -0.71 -3.68
CA TRP A 164 -15.30 -0.36 -4.38
C TRP A 164 -14.46 -1.61 -4.63
N GLN A 165 -14.11 -1.80 -5.88
CA GLN A 165 -13.17 -2.82 -6.31
C GLN A 165 -11.88 -2.14 -6.72
N TYR A 166 -10.76 -2.71 -6.29
CA TYR A 166 -9.43 -2.20 -6.62
C TYR A 166 -8.67 -3.21 -7.47
N TRP A 167 -8.03 -2.72 -8.53
CA TRP A 167 -7.07 -3.50 -9.25
C TRP A 167 -5.85 -3.84 -8.38
N SER A 168 -5.32 -5.02 -8.50
CA SER A 168 -3.98 -5.37 -7.99
C SER A 168 -2.96 -5.30 -9.12
N SER A 169 -1.67 -5.19 -8.77
CA SER A 169 -0.56 -5.31 -9.70
C SER A 169 -0.21 -6.77 -10.04
N SER A 170 -0.84 -7.73 -9.36
CA SER A 170 -0.65 -9.16 -9.63
C SER A 170 -1.31 -9.60 -10.93
N VAL A 171 -0.68 -10.51 -11.65
CA VAL A 171 -1.13 -10.99 -12.96
C VAL A 171 -1.38 -12.49 -12.94
N TYR A 172 -2.47 -12.93 -13.56
CA TYR A 172 -2.69 -14.33 -13.83
C TYR A 172 -2.08 -14.69 -15.18
N GLY A 173 -1.21 -15.68 -15.20
CA GLY A 173 -0.56 -16.15 -16.40
C GLY A 173 -0.95 -17.60 -16.69
N PHE A 174 -1.86 -17.82 -17.63
CA PHE A 174 -2.19 -19.13 -18.16
C PHE A 174 -2.34 -19.01 -19.68
N ASP A 175 -1.60 -19.82 -20.44
CA ASP A 175 -1.71 -20.03 -21.89
C ASP A 175 -1.85 -18.75 -22.76
N ASN A 176 -1.06 -17.72 -22.53
CA ASN A 176 -1.12 -16.42 -23.22
C ASN A 176 -2.39 -15.58 -22.96
N ASP A 177 -3.29 -16.01 -22.11
CA ASP A 177 -4.41 -15.20 -21.66
C ASP A 177 -4.04 -14.51 -20.35
N CYS A 178 -3.81 -13.19 -20.39
CA CYS A 178 -3.69 -12.37 -19.20
C CYS A 178 -5.05 -12.26 -18.54
N ALA A 179 -5.20 -12.86 -17.37
CA ALA A 179 -6.31 -12.56 -16.49
C ALA A 179 -5.80 -11.72 -15.32
N LEU A 180 -6.65 -10.87 -14.83
CA LEU A 180 -6.29 -9.83 -13.89
C LEU A 180 -6.99 -10.09 -12.57
N TYR A 181 -6.27 -9.84 -11.49
CA TYR A 181 -6.81 -9.97 -10.15
C TYR A 181 -7.20 -8.62 -9.61
N CYS A 182 -8.35 -8.55 -8.98
CA CYS A 182 -8.74 -7.40 -8.18
C CYS A 182 -9.17 -7.86 -6.79
N GLY A 183 -8.84 -7.04 -5.79
CA GLY A 183 -9.38 -7.20 -4.46
C GLY A 183 -10.79 -6.65 -4.39
N TYR A 184 -11.63 -7.28 -3.58
CA TYR A 184 -13.02 -6.89 -3.39
C TYR A 184 -13.37 -6.93 -1.90
N LEU A 185 -13.85 -5.82 -1.37
CA LEU A 185 -14.23 -5.74 0.04
C LEU A 185 -15.51 -6.54 0.29
N GLY A 186 -15.44 -7.54 1.19
CA GLY A 186 -16.58 -8.35 1.61
C GLY A 186 -16.77 -9.67 0.87
N ALA A 187 -15.98 -9.93 -0.15
CA ALA A 187 -15.83 -11.26 -0.72
C ALA A 187 -14.36 -11.68 -0.62
N MET A 188 -14.09 -12.82 0.01
CA MET A 188 -12.79 -13.48 -0.10
C MET A 188 -12.65 -14.01 -1.52
N GLY A 189 -12.59 -13.13 -2.48
CA GLY A 189 -12.57 -13.46 -3.87
C GLY A 189 -11.86 -12.40 -4.69
N ALA A 190 -10.90 -12.82 -5.48
CA ALA A 190 -10.41 -12.05 -6.59
C ALA A 190 -11.26 -12.40 -7.80
N ILE A 191 -11.63 -11.41 -8.58
CA ILE A 191 -12.29 -11.62 -9.87
C ILE A 191 -11.20 -11.81 -10.91
N ILE A 192 -11.16 -12.98 -11.53
CA ILE A 192 -10.36 -13.19 -12.73
C ILE A 192 -11.13 -12.57 -13.89
N LYS A 193 -10.53 -11.60 -14.56
CA LYS A 193 -11.07 -11.07 -15.81
C LYS A 193 -10.23 -11.55 -16.96
N SER A 194 -10.86 -12.26 -17.87
CA SER A 194 -10.24 -12.65 -19.11
C SER A 194 -10.10 -11.45 -20.06
N ARG A 195 -9.22 -11.58 -21.02
CA ARG A 195 -8.95 -10.56 -22.06
C ARG A 195 -10.21 -10.03 -22.76
N SER A 196 -11.19 -10.90 -23.00
CA SER A 196 -12.45 -10.55 -23.66
C SER A 196 -13.34 -9.62 -22.81
N ASP A 197 -13.13 -9.59 -21.50
CA ASP A 197 -13.95 -8.81 -20.57
C ASP A 197 -13.32 -7.45 -20.20
N LEU A 198 -12.18 -7.10 -20.77
CA LEU A 198 -11.53 -5.79 -20.55
C LEU A 198 -12.43 -4.60 -20.94
N SER A 199 -13.47 -4.85 -21.75
CA SER A 199 -14.47 -3.86 -22.13
C SER A 199 -15.50 -3.53 -21.05
N GLY A 200 -15.51 -4.23 -19.90
CA GLY A 200 -16.70 -4.27 -19.06
C GLY A 200 -16.69 -3.57 -17.71
N VAL A 201 -15.61 -3.57 -16.95
CA VAL A 201 -15.66 -2.98 -15.58
C VAL A 201 -14.36 -2.26 -15.24
N PRO A 202 -14.34 -0.96 -15.39
CA PRO A 202 -13.23 -0.16 -14.89
C PRO A 202 -13.24 -0.19 -13.35
N LEU A 203 -12.10 -0.54 -12.78
CA LEU A 203 -11.90 -0.54 -11.33
C LEU A 203 -11.04 0.66 -10.92
N SER A 204 -10.85 0.81 -9.62
CA SER A 204 -10.07 1.90 -9.05
C SER A 204 -8.66 1.47 -8.71
N ILE A 205 -7.74 2.43 -8.65
CA ILE A 205 -6.40 2.25 -8.10
C ILE A 205 -6.33 2.93 -6.75
N ARG A 206 -5.78 2.24 -5.79
CA ARG A 206 -5.45 2.80 -4.49
C ARG A 206 -4.06 2.36 -4.07
N SER A 207 -3.15 3.30 -3.99
CA SER A 207 -1.75 3.01 -3.71
C SER A 207 -1.49 2.72 -2.24
N ILE A 208 -0.41 2.00 -2.02
CA ILE A 208 0.17 1.75 -0.71
C ILE A 208 1.65 2.13 -0.72
N ARG A 209 2.23 2.26 0.46
CA ARG A 209 3.64 2.62 0.66
C ARG A 209 4.23 1.80 1.79
N ASN A 210 5.52 1.45 1.67
CA ASN A 210 6.32 0.94 2.78
C ASN A 210 6.69 2.06 3.75
N PHE A 211 6.87 1.72 5.01
CA PHE A 211 7.46 2.60 6.04
C PHE A 211 8.42 1.81 6.93
#